data_3859a397abc9e1fed252af6e296791bf
#
_entry.id   3859a397abc9e1fed252af6e296791bf
#
_cell.length_a   1.000
_cell.length_b   1.000
_cell.length_c   1.000
_cell.angle_alpha   90.00
_cell.angle_beta   90.00
_cell.angle_gamma   90.00
#
_symmetry.space_group_name_H-M   'P 1'
#
loop_
_entity.id
_entity.type
_entity.pdbx_description
1 polymer ?
#
loop_
_entity_poly.entity_id
_entity_poly.type
_entity_poly.pdbx_seq_one_letter_code
_entity_poly.pdbx_strand_id
1 'polypeptide(L)'
;MQAVFEAINGVFGFICPLSDLLWDFPTNFEWYRNIPILGNISLAIIVLLGSGIFFTIKLGFIQVTHFKKGIRLLTEKRSVQTGITPLAAFLLSAAMRVGPGNIIGVTGAIAVGGPGALFWMWISAFFGMAVAYMEAVLAQIFKEKKDDEFVGGLPFYGRKLLGNSVGIGVFLSILYILYALCCLPAQGFNVVSSVGRMAEILTGKTIAVDSLFYYIAGAAIIILTAVIAFGGIKKVSRWTDMMVPVMAVLYILVVFVLIILNIGQIPYFFTSVFGGAFKPQAFFGGAMGTVLAQGVKRGLMSNEAGQGTITMSAAAADAKHPCEQGILASLGVFLDTIVICTLTGFVVVMAHCWTGEGAEAWAALDKLPKFTESIAVLTPGTSMNAIMTFLVTLCFGLFAFTCLLGMISFSEIAANRIRKDAVCINIVRCIALFVAAFGILCNLAGLELGNLWAFSDLGNILIVYFNVPIVFVGAKCVFKATKHYKKNDGTPFDSSVVGRNDCVYWDEKKGAH
;
A
#
# COMPACT_ATOMS: atom_id res chain seq x y z
N MET A 1 -24.08 -0.33 24.41
CA MET A 1 -23.16 -0.62 23.30
C MET A 1 -23.77 -0.21 21.96
N GLN A 2 -24.96 -0.66 21.61
CA GLN A 2 -25.60 -0.37 20.31
C GLN A 2 -25.67 1.13 19.97
N ALA A 3 -26.10 1.99 20.91
CA ALA A 3 -26.13 3.45 20.71
C ALA A 3 -24.76 4.10 20.42
N VAL A 4 -23.69 3.54 20.98
CA VAL A 4 -22.32 4.02 20.69
C VAL A 4 -21.92 3.64 19.27
N PHE A 5 -22.27 2.43 18.81
CA PHE A 5 -21.99 1.99 17.45
C PHE A 5 -22.83 2.71 16.40
N GLU A 6 -24.09 3.04 16.72
CA GLU A 6 -24.94 3.88 15.87
C GLU A 6 -24.37 5.29 15.71
N ALA A 7 -23.83 5.88 16.80
CA ALA A 7 -23.14 7.17 16.75
C ALA A 7 -21.84 7.09 15.91
N ILE A 8 -21.07 6.03 16.04
CA ILE A 8 -19.87 5.78 15.23
C ILE A 8 -20.24 5.61 13.75
N ASN A 9 -21.27 4.82 13.42
CA ASN A 9 -21.77 4.70 12.06
C ASN A 9 -22.26 6.05 11.51
N GLY A 10 -22.83 6.92 12.33
CA GLY A 10 -23.19 8.28 11.94
C GLY A 10 -21.98 9.11 11.51
N VAL A 11 -20.85 8.99 12.23
CA VAL A 11 -19.59 9.65 11.86
C VAL A 11 -19.02 9.08 10.56
N PHE A 12 -19.06 7.76 10.37
CA PHE A 12 -18.66 7.13 9.13
C PHE A 12 -19.58 7.52 7.96
N GLY A 13 -20.87 7.73 8.20
CA GLY A 13 -21.81 8.25 7.22
C GLY A 13 -21.41 9.61 6.62
N PHE A 14 -20.70 10.46 7.40
CA PHE A 14 -20.11 11.70 6.91
C PHE A 14 -18.78 11.50 6.17
N ILE A 15 -17.98 10.54 6.59
CA ILE A 15 -16.64 10.30 6.04
C ILE A 15 -16.71 9.69 4.64
N CYS A 16 -17.64 8.79 4.37
CA CYS A 16 -17.79 8.16 3.06
C CYS A 16 -18.03 9.20 1.94
N PRO A 17 -19.03 10.11 2.04
CA PRO A 17 -19.23 11.15 1.03
C PRO A 17 -18.02 12.08 0.86
N LEU A 18 -17.29 12.39 1.94
CA LEU A 18 -16.10 13.23 1.87
C LEU A 18 -14.95 12.53 1.13
N SER A 19 -14.74 11.24 1.39
CA SER A 19 -13.77 10.42 0.67
C SER A 19 -14.09 10.38 -0.82
N ASP A 20 -15.33 10.08 -1.18
CA ASP A 20 -15.78 10.01 -2.57
C ASP A 20 -15.69 11.38 -3.25
N LEU A 21 -16.04 12.47 -2.55
CA LEU A 21 -15.87 13.83 -3.06
C LEU A 21 -14.43 14.11 -3.48
N LEU A 22 -13.44 13.76 -2.65
CA LEU A 22 -12.03 14.03 -2.93
C LEU A 22 -11.47 13.12 -4.04
N TRP A 23 -11.87 11.86 -4.08
CA TRP A 23 -11.44 10.93 -5.13
C TRP A 23 -12.02 11.28 -6.50
N ASP A 24 -13.29 11.70 -6.52
CA ASP A 24 -14.02 11.95 -7.74
C ASP A 24 -14.01 13.43 -8.16
N PHE A 25 -13.39 14.32 -7.35
CA PHE A 25 -13.25 15.72 -7.74
C PHE A 25 -12.46 15.87 -9.05
N PRO A 26 -12.88 16.70 -10.02
CA PRO A 26 -14.11 17.49 -10.08
C PRO A 26 -15.25 16.79 -10.87
N THR A 27 -15.19 15.47 -11.12
CA THR A 27 -16.21 14.72 -11.87
C THR A 27 -17.59 14.70 -11.18
N ASN A 28 -17.63 15.07 -9.89
CA ASN A 28 -18.86 15.28 -9.11
C ASN A 28 -19.68 16.47 -9.63
N PHE A 29 -19.04 17.44 -10.31
CA PHE A 29 -19.73 18.62 -10.82
C PHE A 29 -20.23 18.39 -12.24
N GLU A 30 -21.48 18.72 -12.48
CA GLU A 30 -22.15 18.49 -13.76
C GLU A 30 -21.46 19.23 -14.93
N TRP A 31 -21.03 20.47 -14.72
CA TRP A 31 -20.30 21.25 -15.73
C TRP A 31 -19.00 20.59 -16.19
N TYR A 32 -18.28 19.90 -15.29
CA TYR A 32 -17.05 19.20 -15.62
C TYR A 32 -17.35 17.85 -16.28
N ARG A 33 -18.34 17.10 -15.74
CA ARG A 33 -18.75 15.79 -16.28
C ARG A 33 -19.17 15.86 -17.75
N ASN A 34 -19.72 17.00 -18.18
CA ASN A 34 -20.15 17.22 -19.57
C ASN A 34 -18.99 17.50 -20.54
N ILE A 35 -17.74 17.64 -20.06
CA ILE A 35 -16.59 17.78 -20.93
C ILE A 35 -16.23 16.41 -21.53
N PRO A 36 -16.22 16.26 -22.88
CA PRO A 36 -15.91 14.99 -23.50
C PRO A 36 -14.53 14.46 -23.04
N ILE A 37 -14.46 13.18 -22.72
CA ILE A 37 -13.28 12.44 -22.24
C ILE A 37 -12.83 12.91 -20.85
N LEU A 38 -12.53 14.22 -20.68
CA LEU A 38 -12.01 14.77 -19.43
C LEU A 38 -12.98 14.66 -18.28
N GLY A 39 -14.28 14.80 -18.54
CA GLY A 39 -15.34 14.71 -17.53
C GLY A 39 -15.40 13.38 -16.76
N ASN A 40 -14.78 12.34 -17.30
CA ASN A 40 -14.67 11.04 -16.64
C ASN A 40 -13.34 10.84 -15.87
N ILE A 41 -12.45 11.84 -15.85
CA ILE A 41 -11.12 11.74 -15.28
C ILE A 41 -11.02 12.68 -14.08
N SER A 42 -10.95 12.11 -12.86
CA SER A 42 -10.81 12.91 -11.65
C SER A 42 -9.40 13.53 -11.52
N LEU A 43 -9.29 14.55 -10.68
CA LEU A 43 -8.00 15.18 -10.35
C LEU A 43 -7.02 14.14 -9.75
N ALA A 44 -7.53 13.22 -8.96
CA ALA A 44 -6.72 12.13 -8.42
C ALA A 44 -6.04 11.30 -9.53
N ILE A 45 -6.79 10.93 -10.56
CA ILE A 45 -6.27 10.19 -11.73
C ILE A 45 -5.24 11.04 -12.47
N ILE A 46 -5.54 12.33 -12.70
CA ILE A 46 -4.61 13.26 -13.39
C ILE A 46 -3.30 13.38 -12.63
N VAL A 47 -3.37 13.58 -11.31
CA VAL A 47 -2.18 13.73 -10.45
C VAL A 47 -1.36 12.46 -10.45
N LEU A 48 -1.99 11.29 -10.32
CA LEU A 48 -1.29 10.02 -10.19
C LEU A 48 -0.71 9.52 -11.52
N LEU A 49 -1.56 9.38 -12.55
CA LEU A 49 -1.09 8.93 -13.86
C LEU A 49 -0.26 9.99 -14.55
N GLY A 50 -0.64 11.26 -14.48
CA GLY A 50 0.09 12.36 -15.10
C GLY A 50 1.49 12.53 -14.53
N SER A 51 1.64 12.48 -13.20
CA SER A 51 2.96 12.49 -12.56
C SER A 51 3.79 11.28 -12.94
N GLY A 52 3.19 10.09 -12.94
CA GLY A 52 3.85 8.85 -13.32
C GLY A 52 4.36 8.85 -14.75
N ILE A 53 3.53 9.30 -15.71
CA ILE A 53 3.93 9.47 -17.12
C ILE A 53 5.06 10.47 -17.24
N PHE A 54 4.92 11.65 -16.62
CA PHE A 54 5.94 12.69 -16.65
C PHE A 54 7.30 12.20 -16.11
N PHE A 55 7.32 11.56 -14.94
CA PHE A 55 8.55 11.05 -14.34
C PHE A 55 9.12 9.87 -15.12
N THR A 56 8.29 8.98 -15.66
CA THR A 56 8.74 7.88 -16.53
C THR A 56 9.53 8.41 -17.73
N ILE A 57 9.00 9.42 -18.43
CA ILE A 57 9.66 10.03 -19.59
C ILE A 57 10.95 10.77 -19.16
N LYS A 58 10.90 11.59 -18.11
CA LYS A 58 12.05 12.38 -17.64
C LYS A 58 13.19 11.53 -17.08
N LEU A 59 12.90 10.37 -16.50
CA LEU A 59 13.89 9.42 -16.00
C LEU A 59 14.39 8.44 -17.08
N GLY A 60 13.81 8.48 -18.28
CA GLY A 60 14.16 7.57 -19.39
C GLY A 60 13.81 6.12 -19.05
N PHE A 61 12.56 5.90 -18.65
CA PHE A 61 12.01 4.57 -18.32
C PHE A 61 12.86 3.81 -17.30
N ILE A 62 13.23 4.46 -16.20
CA ILE A 62 14.10 3.92 -15.15
C ILE A 62 13.64 2.55 -14.63
N GLN A 63 12.32 2.36 -14.50
CA GLN A 63 11.69 1.13 -14.05
C GLN A 63 11.95 -0.06 -14.98
N VAL A 64 12.24 0.19 -16.26
CA VAL A 64 12.59 -0.84 -17.25
C VAL A 64 14.11 -0.98 -17.35
N THR A 65 14.80 0.15 -17.55
CA THR A 65 16.25 0.16 -17.83
C THR A 65 17.10 -0.32 -16.65
N HIS A 66 16.61 -0.16 -15.41
CA HIS A 66 17.31 -0.57 -14.20
C HIS A 66 16.66 -1.75 -13.46
N PHE A 67 15.68 -2.42 -14.08
CA PHE A 67 14.98 -3.56 -13.47
C PHE A 67 15.93 -4.68 -13.04
N LYS A 68 16.82 -5.12 -13.92
CA LYS A 68 17.84 -6.14 -13.60
C LYS A 68 18.76 -5.73 -12.48
N LYS A 69 19.09 -4.42 -12.38
CA LYS A 69 19.89 -3.88 -11.28
C LYS A 69 19.14 -3.95 -9.96
N GLY A 70 17.82 -3.69 -9.97
CA GLY A 70 16.95 -3.87 -8.81
C GLY A 70 16.99 -5.30 -8.25
N ILE A 71 16.85 -6.29 -9.11
CA ILE A 71 16.95 -7.71 -8.71
C ILE A 71 18.34 -8.01 -8.10
N ARG A 72 19.42 -7.50 -8.69
CA ARG A 72 20.77 -7.68 -8.15
C ARG A 72 20.91 -7.03 -6.76
N LEU A 73 20.35 -5.83 -6.54
CA LEU A 73 20.39 -5.15 -5.25
C LEU A 73 19.68 -5.95 -4.13
N LEU A 74 18.63 -6.70 -4.45
CA LEU A 74 17.93 -7.59 -3.49
C LEU A 74 18.79 -8.78 -3.07
N THR A 75 19.66 -9.27 -3.96
CA THR A 75 20.53 -10.44 -3.68
C THR A 75 21.88 -10.05 -3.09
N GLU A 76 22.24 -8.77 -3.06
CA GLU A 76 23.51 -8.28 -2.52
C GLU A 76 23.49 -8.34 -0.99
N LYS A 77 24.29 -9.23 -0.42
CA LYS A 77 24.47 -9.32 1.03
C LYS A 77 25.28 -8.13 1.52
N ARG A 78 24.72 -7.35 2.44
CA ARG A 78 25.37 -6.21 3.09
C ARG A 78 25.20 -6.30 4.60
N SER A 79 26.29 -6.06 5.33
CA SER A 79 26.20 -5.77 6.75
C SER A 79 26.23 -4.26 6.95
N VAL A 80 25.39 -3.75 7.83
CA VAL A 80 25.28 -2.32 8.15
C VAL A 80 25.42 -2.10 9.65
N GLN A 81 26.07 -1.02 10.04
CA GLN A 81 26.23 -0.64 11.45
C GLN A 81 25.09 0.28 11.90
N THR A 82 24.66 1.19 11.01
CA THR A 82 23.59 2.17 11.28
C THR A 82 22.42 1.90 10.34
N GLY A 83 21.20 2.00 10.86
CA GLY A 83 19.98 1.77 10.08
C GLY A 83 19.72 0.29 9.78
N ILE A 84 19.09 0.02 8.64
CA ILE A 84 18.75 -1.33 8.15
C ILE A 84 19.35 -1.57 6.76
N THR A 85 19.48 -2.84 6.37
CA THR A 85 19.99 -3.18 5.03
C THR A 85 19.01 -2.74 3.93
N PRO A 86 19.47 -2.52 2.68
CA PRO A 86 18.57 -2.24 1.56
C PRO A 86 17.50 -3.31 1.34
N LEU A 87 17.81 -4.58 1.55
CA LEU A 87 16.86 -5.68 1.50
C LEU A 87 15.82 -5.58 2.64
N ALA A 88 16.26 -5.33 3.87
CA ALA A 88 15.36 -5.15 5.01
C ALA A 88 14.41 -3.96 4.80
N ALA A 89 14.90 -2.84 4.25
CA ALA A 89 14.05 -1.71 3.88
C ALA A 89 13.06 -2.05 2.77
N PHE A 90 13.45 -2.85 1.78
CA PHE A 90 12.57 -3.36 0.75
C PHE A 90 11.48 -4.26 1.34
N LEU A 91 11.83 -5.20 2.22
CA LEU A 91 10.86 -6.09 2.88
C LEU A 91 9.92 -5.33 3.83
N LEU A 92 10.44 -4.34 4.56
CA LEU A 92 9.61 -3.46 5.38
C LEU A 92 8.64 -2.62 4.53
N SER A 93 9.08 -2.13 3.36
CA SER A 93 8.21 -1.48 2.38
C SER A 93 7.19 -2.45 1.80
N ALA A 94 7.60 -3.68 1.49
CA ALA A 94 6.69 -4.72 0.99
C ALA A 94 5.66 -5.14 2.03
N ALA A 95 5.99 -5.12 3.33
CA ALA A 95 5.04 -5.35 4.43
C ALA A 95 3.88 -4.35 4.45
N MET A 96 4.11 -3.12 3.98
CA MET A 96 3.07 -2.10 3.85
C MET A 96 2.25 -2.28 2.58
N ARG A 97 2.91 -2.53 1.45
CA ARG A 97 2.28 -2.67 0.13
C ARG A 97 1.50 -3.96 -0.01
N VAL A 98 2.16 -5.12 0.26
CA VAL A 98 1.50 -6.43 0.15
C VAL A 98 0.58 -6.60 1.35
N GLY A 99 -0.60 -6.06 1.22
CA GLY A 99 -1.61 -5.95 2.27
C GLY A 99 -2.97 -6.53 1.86
N PRO A 100 -3.98 -6.39 2.70
CA PRO A 100 -5.35 -6.80 2.38
C PRO A 100 -5.86 -6.18 1.07
N GLY A 101 -5.38 -5.00 0.68
CA GLY A 101 -5.71 -4.33 -0.57
C GLY A 101 -5.44 -5.15 -1.82
N ASN A 102 -4.41 -6.00 -1.80
CA ASN A 102 -4.08 -6.88 -2.91
C ASN A 102 -5.14 -7.98 -3.15
N ILE A 103 -5.91 -8.32 -2.13
CA ILE A 103 -6.98 -9.33 -2.23
C ILE A 103 -8.33 -8.62 -2.35
N ILE A 104 -8.76 -7.93 -1.29
CA ILE A 104 -10.10 -7.33 -1.27
C ILE A 104 -10.22 -6.07 -2.12
N GLY A 105 -9.12 -5.34 -2.34
CA GLY A 105 -9.09 -4.18 -3.24
C GLY A 105 -9.26 -4.59 -4.71
N VAL A 106 -8.51 -5.61 -5.16
CA VAL A 106 -8.63 -6.16 -6.52
C VAL A 106 -10.01 -6.78 -6.75
N THR A 107 -10.48 -7.60 -5.78
CA THR A 107 -11.82 -8.20 -5.85
C THR A 107 -12.90 -7.13 -5.95
N GLY A 108 -12.80 -6.07 -5.15
CA GLY A 108 -13.71 -4.93 -5.19
C GLY A 108 -13.64 -4.14 -6.50
N ALA A 109 -12.43 -3.95 -7.05
CA ALA A 109 -12.26 -3.29 -8.35
C ALA A 109 -12.95 -4.06 -9.49
N ILE A 110 -12.83 -5.39 -9.49
CA ILE A 110 -13.48 -6.26 -10.47
C ILE A 110 -14.99 -6.30 -10.25
N ALA A 111 -15.46 -6.32 -9.00
CA ALA A 111 -16.89 -6.31 -8.69
C ALA A 111 -17.60 -5.03 -9.18
N VAL A 112 -16.95 -3.87 -9.11
CA VAL A 112 -17.53 -2.58 -9.50
C VAL A 112 -17.20 -2.22 -10.95
N GLY A 113 -15.94 -2.42 -11.36
CA GLY A 113 -15.44 -2.00 -12.68
C GLY A 113 -15.32 -3.14 -13.71
N GLY A 114 -15.60 -4.38 -13.31
CA GLY A 114 -15.34 -5.56 -14.15
C GLY A 114 -13.84 -5.87 -14.29
N PRO A 115 -13.49 -6.93 -15.04
CA PRO A 115 -12.10 -7.38 -15.23
C PRO A 115 -11.18 -6.32 -15.83
N GLY A 116 -11.71 -5.39 -16.62
CA GLY A 116 -10.94 -4.28 -17.22
C GLY A 116 -10.26 -3.36 -16.19
N ALA A 117 -10.77 -3.30 -14.96
CA ALA A 117 -10.14 -2.54 -13.88
C ALA A 117 -8.71 -3.05 -13.60
N LEU A 118 -8.45 -4.35 -13.73
CA LEU A 118 -7.12 -4.93 -13.54
C LEU A 118 -6.11 -4.40 -14.58
N PHE A 119 -6.51 -4.21 -15.83
CA PHE A 119 -5.67 -3.58 -16.84
C PHE A 119 -5.23 -2.17 -16.41
N TRP A 120 -6.16 -1.37 -15.91
CA TRP A 120 -5.86 -0.01 -15.44
C TRP A 120 -5.04 -0.01 -14.14
N MET A 121 -5.14 -1.04 -13.31
CA MET A 121 -4.19 -1.27 -12.20
C MET A 121 -2.77 -1.49 -12.73
N TRP A 122 -2.58 -2.29 -13.79
CA TRP A 122 -1.25 -2.48 -14.41
C TRP A 122 -0.68 -1.19 -14.96
N ILE A 123 -1.50 -0.40 -15.65
CA ILE A 123 -1.10 0.91 -16.21
C ILE A 123 -0.70 1.86 -15.08
N SER A 124 -1.51 1.96 -14.02
CA SER A 124 -1.21 2.81 -12.87
C SER A 124 0.06 2.37 -12.15
N ALA A 125 0.28 1.06 -12.00
CA ALA A 125 1.49 0.52 -11.40
C ALA A 125 2.73 0.80 -12.24
N PHE A 126 2.67 0.59 -13.55
CA PHE A 126 3.81 0.84 -14.45
C PHE A 126 4.30 2.29 -14.35
N PHE A 127 3.39 3.26 -14.36
CA PHE A 127 3.73 4.66 -14.18
C PHE A 127 4.01 5.01 -12.70
N GLY A 128 3.32 4.39 -11.76
CA GLY A 128 3.57 4.50 -10.32
C GLY A 128 4.97 4.07 -9.89
N MET A 129 5.57 3.10 -10.60
CA MET A 129 6.98 2.70 -10.39
C MET A 129 7.96 3.89 -10.48
N ALA A 130 7.73 4.82 -11.40
CA ALA A 130 8.56 6.02 -11.53
C ALA A 130 8.30 7.02 -10.40
N VAL A 131 7.06 7.16 -9.94
CA VAL A 131 6.72 8.01 -8.78
C VAL A 131 7.37 7.47 -7.52
N ALA A 132 7.24 6.17 -7.25
CA ALA A 132 7.87 5.52 -6.10
C ALA A 132 9.41 5.65 -6.12
N TYR A 133 10.02 5.59 -7.31
CA TYR A 133 11.44 5.89 -7.47
C TYR A 133 11.78 7.31 -7.01
N MET A 134 11.01 8.30 -7.46
CA MET A 134 11.22 9.72 -7.10
C MET A 134 11.15 9.92 -5.59
N GLU A 135 10.10 9.39 -4.96
CA GLU A 135 9.84 9.47 -3.52
C GLU A 135 10.98 8.87 -2.69
N ALA A 136 11.38 7.64 -3.02
CA ALA A 136 12.42 6.94 -2.29
C ALA A 136 13.81 7.59 -2.45
N VAL A 137 14.11 8.15 -3.62
CA VAL A 137 15.35 8.91 -3.83
C VAL A 137 15.35 10.19 -3.00
N LEU A 138 14.22 10.95 -2.96
CA LEU A 138 14.10 12.13 -2.10
C LEU A 138 14.26 11.78 -0.61
N ALA A 139 13.65 10.69 -0.18
CA ALA A 139 13.76 10.22 1.20
C ALA A 139 15.21 9.93 1.58
N GLN A 140 15.97 9.31 0.68
CA GLN A 140 17.38 9.01 0.89
C GLN A 140 18.27 10.27 0.84
N ILE A 141 17.99 11.22 -0.07
CA ILE A 141 18.77 12.47 -0.16
C ILE A 141 18.66 13.26 1.15
N PHE A 142 17.48 13.33 1.75
CA PHE A 142 17.19 14.18 2.90
C PHE A 142 17.02 13.42 4.23
N LYS A 143 17.52 12.18 4.32
CA LYS A 143 17.49 11.44 5.59
C LYS A 143 18.41 12.06 6.63
N GLU A 144 18.05 11.86 7.88
CA GLU A 144 18.82 12.29 9.05
C GLU A 144 19.25 11.08 9.88
N LYS A 145 20.41 11.18 10.52
CA LYS A 145 20.83 10.17 11.50
C LYS A 145 20.21 10.48 12.87
N LYS A 146 19.75 9.45 13.55
CA LYS A 146 19.31 9.49 14.93
C LYS A 146 19.82 8.23 15.64
N ASP A 147 20.78 8.41 16.53
CA ASP A 147 21.46 7.30 17.22
C ASP A 147 21.97 6.26 16.18
N ASP A 148 21.59 5.01 16.32
CA ASP A 148 21.94 3.92 15.40
C ASP A 148 20.93 3.71 14.27
N GLU A 149 20.04 4.66 14.03
CA GLU A 149 18.98 4.56 13.02
C GLU A 149 19.01 5.74 12.05
N PHE A 150 18.41 5.56 10.87
CA PHE A 150 18.11 6.64 9.97
C PHE A 150 16.61 6.95 10.01
N VAL A 151 16.29 8.23 10.06
CA VAL A 151 14.94 8.75 9.98
C VAL A 151 14.79 9.66 8.77
N GLY A 152 13.64 9.60 8.12
CA GLY A 152 13.40 10.38 6.91
C GLY A 152 11.99 10.17 6.37
N GLY A 153 11.79 10.46 5.10
CA GLY A 153 10.51 10.34 4.43
C GLY A 153 9.81 11.68 4.24
N LEU A 154 8.52 11.65 3.92
CA LEU A 154 7.72 12.83 3.55
C LEU A 154 7.91 14.05 4.48
N PRO A 155 7.84 13.94 5.82
CA PRO A 155 8.01 15.10 6.70
C PRO A 155 9.41 15.72 6.62
N PHE A 156 10.42 14.93 6.31
CA PHE A 156 11.81 15.36 6.27
C PHE A 156 12.14 16.05 4.95
N TYR A 157 11.91 15.37 3.81
CA TYR A 157 12.17 16.02 2.51
C TYR A 157 11.20 17.15 2.23
N GLY A 158 9.94 17.04 2.65
CA GLY A 158 8.96 18.11 2.49
C GLY A 158 9.38 19.38 3.23
N ARG A 159 9.85 19.28 4.48
CA ARG A 159 10.44 20.39 5.21
C ARG A 159 11.58 21.04 4.43
N LYS A 160 12.55 20.24 3.98
CA LYS A 160 13.76 20.73 3.28
C LYS A 160 13.44 21.38 1.95
N LEU A 161 12.48 20.83 1.21
CA LEU A 161 12.07 21.33 -0.12
C LEU A 161 11.20 22.58 -0.04
N LEU A 162 10.41 22.75 1.03
CA LEU A 162 9.49 23.85 1.22
C LEU A 162 10.05 24.92 2.19
N GLY A 163 11.28 25.36 1.95
CA GLY A 163 11.89 26.48 2.66
C GLY A 163 12.48 26.14 4.03
N ASN A 164 12.72 24.87 4.33
CA ASN A 164 13.30 24.38 5.60
C ASN A 164 12.51 24.79 6.86
N SER A 165 11.20 25.03 6.70
CA SER A 165 10.31 25.46 7.79
C SER A 165 10.01 24.29 8.76
N VAL A 166 10.24 24.52 10.05
CA VAL A 166 9.90 23.56 11.11
C VAL A 166 8.41 23.26 11.12
N GLY A 167 7.57 24.30 10.97
CA GLY A 167 6.11 24.16 10.96
C GLY A 167 5.61 23.25 9.82
N ILE A 168 6.18 23.36 8.62
CA ILE A 168 5.85 22.46 7.51
C ILE A 168 6.23 21.02 7.83
N GLY A 169 7.40 20.80 8.41
CA GLY A 169 7.81 19.45 8.81
C GLY A 169 6.88 18.82 9.85
N VAL A 170 6.45 19.61 10.85
CA VAL A 170 5.48 19.17 11.88
C VAL A 170 4.11 18.91 11.23
N PHE A 171 3.63 19.80 10.37
CA PHE A 171 2.35 19.62 9.66
C PHE A 171 2.35 18.31 8.84
N LEU A 172 3.39 18.05 8.06
CA LEU A 172 3.50 16.83 7.26
C LEU A 172 3.63 15.58 8.13
N SER A 173 4.24 15.67 9.32
CA SER A 173 4.26 14.58 10.30
C SER A 173 2.88 14.26 10.83
N ILE A 174 2.13 15.29 11.22
CA ILE A 174 0.76 15.14 11.70
C ILE A 174 -0.13 14.56 10.59
N LEU A 175 -0.01 15.08 9.37
CA LEU A 175 -0.73 14.56 8.21
C LEU A 175 -0.45 13.08 7.99
N TYR A 176 0.82 12.66 8.08
CA TYR A 176 1.20 11.25 7.92
C TYR A 176 0.65 10.37 9.06
N ILE A 177 0.73 10.84 10.30
CA ILE A 177 0.18 10.12 11.46
C ILE A 177 -1.34 9.98 11.31
N LEU A 178 -2.05 11.04 10.90
CA LEU A 178 -3.48 10.99 10.63
C LEU A 178 -3.82 9.98 9.53
N TYR A 179 -3.04 9.96 8.44
CA TYR A 179 -3.17 8.93 7.39
C TYR A 179 -3.09 7.51 8.00
N ALA A 180 -2.06 7.24 8.78
CA ALA A 180 -1.89 5.94 9.41
C ALA A 180 -3.05 5.59 10.36
N LEU A 181 -3.51 6.55 11.16
CA LEU A 181 -4.66 6.39 12.06
C LEU A 181 -5.97 6.10 11.29
N CYS A 182 -6.14 6.68 10.09
CA CYS A 182 -7.27 6.35 9.23
C CYS A 182 -7.23 4.90 8.71
N CYS A 183 -6.04 4.36 8.49
CA CYS A 183 -5.86 3.02 7.91
C CYS A 183 -5.81 1.89 8.94
N LEU A 184 -5.33 2.16 10.16
CA LEU A 184 -5.14 1.16 11.23
C LEU A 184 -6.40 0.39 11.63
N PRO A 185 -7.61 0.99 11.75
CA PRO A 185 -8.80 0.24 12.13
C PRO A 185 -9.14 -0.89 11.17
N ALA A 186 -9.03 -0.65 9.85
CA ALA A 186 -9.27 -1.68 8.85
C ALA A 186 -8.28 -2.85 8.97
N GLN A 187 -7.02 -2.58 9.33
CA GLN A 187 -6.03 -3.64 9.52
C GLN A 187 -6.32 -4.47 10.79
N GLY A 188 -6.64 -3.83 11.92
CA GLY A 188 -7.05 -4.54 13.15
C GLY A 188 -8.27 -5.43 12.92
N PHE A 189 -9.29 -4.91 12.22
CA PHE A 189 -10.47 -5.66 11.81
C PHE A 189 -10.09 -6.89 10.97
N ASN A 190 -9.27 -6.71 9.93
CA ASN A 190 -8.88 -7.78 9.01
C ASN A 190 -8.09 -8.90 9.70
N VAL A 191 -7.19 -8.56 10.64
CA VAL A 191 -6.42 -9.58 11.38
C VAL A 191 -7.34 -10.45 12.22
N VAL A 192 -8.22 -9.86 13.03
CA VAL A 192 -9.10 -10.61 13.93
C VAL A 192 -10.13 -11.42 13.15
N SER A 193 -10.71 -10.86 12.08
CA SER A 193 -11.66 -11.60 11.23
C SER A 193 -11.02 -12.80 10.54
N SER A 194 -9.74 -12.67 10.14
CA SER A 194 -8.98 -13.80 9.56
C SER A 194 -8.77 -14.93 10.55
N VAL A 195 -8.44 -14.59 11.80
CA VAL A 195 -8.26 -15.61 12.87
C VAL A 195 -9.58 -16.35 13.13
N GLY A 196 -10.69 -15.61 13.19
CA GLY A 196 -12.01 -16.20 13.32
C GLY A 196 -12.36 -17.15 12.17
N ARG A 197 -12.15 -16.67 10.93
CA ARG A 197 -12.44 -17.49 9.74
C ARG A 197 -11.59 -18.75 9.66
N MET A 198 -10.32 -18.68 10.02
CA MET A 198 -9.46 -19.89 10.11
C MET A 198 -9.98 -20.87 11.15
N ALA A 199 -10.40 -20.39 12.32
CA ALA A 199 -10.98 -21.26 13.36
C ALA A 199 -12.30 -21.91 12.91
N GLU A 200 -13.15 -21.19 12.19
CA GLU A 200 -14.39 -21.76 11.58
C GLU A 200 -14.07 -22.88 10.59
N ILE A 201 -13.08 -22.67 9.70
CA ILE A 201 -12.67 -23.70 8.72
C ILE A 201 -12.15 -24.96 9.44
N LEU A 202 -11.36 -24.78 10.50
CA LEU A 202 -10.77 -25.91 11.25
C LEU A 202 -11.80 -26.67 12.09
N THR A 203 -12.77 -25.96 12.66
CA THR A 203 -13.76 -26.57 13.56
C THR A 203 -15.03 -27.05 12.84
N GLY A 204 -15.26 -26.56 11.61
CA GLY A 204 -16.50 -26.78 10.86
C GLY A 204 -17.73 -26.10 11.48
N LYS A 205 -17.52 -25.16 12.42
CA LYS A 205 -18.60 -24.45 13.14
C LYS A 205 -18.45 -22.95 12.95
N THR A 206 -19.58 -22.27 12.76
CA THR A 206 -19.61 -20.81 12.81
C THR A 206 -19.33 -20.30 14.23
N ILE A 207 -18.48 -19.32 14.36
CA ILE A 207 -18.09 -18.73 15.65
C ILE A 207 -18.68 -17.31 15.69
N ALA A 208 -19.58 -17.07 16.65
CA ALA A 208 -20.18 -15.75 16.83
C ALA A 208 -19.10 -14.70 17.11
N VAL A 209 -19.20 -13.55 16.46
CA VAL A 209 -18.19 -12.46 16.56
C VAL A 209 -18.08 -11.88 17.97
N ASP A 210 -19.11 -11.99 18.79
CA ASP A 210 -19.18 -11.59 20.19
C ASP A 210 -18.76 -12.72 21.18
N SER A 211 -18.23 -13.83 20.65
CA SER A 211 -17.78 -14.97 21.49
C SER A 211 -16.49 -14.66 22.24
N LEU A 212 -16.27 -15.36 23.35
CA LEU A 212 -15.04 -15.27 24.14
C LEU A 212 -13.77 -15.54 23.28
N PHE A 213 -13.89 -16.37 22.25
CA PHE A 213 -12.80 -16.66 21.32
C PHE A 213 -12.27 -15.38 20.66
N TYR A 214 -13.16 -14.53 20.13
CA TYR A 214 -12.76 -13.28 19.46
C TYR A 214 -12.16 -12.26 20.43
N TYR A 215 -12.66 -12.19 21.68
CA TYR A 215 -12.05 -11.35 22.72
C TYR A 215 -10.63 -11.76 23.06
N ILE A 216 -10.40 -13.07 23.22
CA ILE A 216 -9.05 -13.63 23.50
C ILE A 216 -8.14 -13.40 22.29
N ALA A 217 -8.60 -13.71 21.08
CA ALA A 217 -7.83 -13.49 19.85
C ALA A 217 -7.46 -12.02 19.66
N GLY A 218 -8.42 -11.10 19.84
CA GLY A 218 -8.19 -9.67 19.75
C GLY A 218 -7.18 -9.18 20.77
N ALA A 219 -7.30 -9.59 22.03
CA ALA A 219 -6.33 -9.25 23.07
C ALA A 219 -4.93 -9.78 22.76
N ALA A 220 -4.81 -11.01 22.28
CA ALA A 220 -3.53 -11.61 21.88
C ALA A 220 -2.88 -10.85 20.72
N ILE A 221 -3.66 -10.45 19.70
CA ILE A 221 -3.19 -9.66 18.57
C ILE A 221 -2.64 -8.31 19.05
N ILE A 222 -3.34 -7.59 19.92
CA ILE A 222 -2.90 -6.29 20.42
C ILE A 222 -1.64 -6.42 21.28
N ILE A 223 -1.57 -7.42 22.16
CA ILE A 223 -0.37 -7.69 22.98
C ILE A 223 0.83 -7.99 22.08
N LEU A 224 0.67 -8.88 21.10
CA LEU A 224 1.74 -9.22 20.16
C LEU A 224 2.20 -7.99 19.36
N THR A 225 1.25 -7.20 18.86
CA THR A 225 1.53 -5.94 18.15
C THR A 225 2.31 -4.97 19.04
N ALA A 226 1.89 -4.79 20.29
CA ALA A 226 2.58 -3.93 21.25
C ALA A 226 4.02 -4.40 21.51
N VAL A 227 4.21 -5.69 21.81
CA VAL A 227 5.55 -6.28 22.06
C VAL A 227 6.50 -6.07 20.89
N ILE A 228 6.01 -6.13 19.65
CA ILE A 228 6.83 -5.91 18.46
C ILE A 228 7.07 -4.41 18.24
N ALA A 229 6.01 -3.60 18.23
CA ALA A 229 6.06 -2.17 17.91
C ALA A 229 6.89 -1.35 18.90
N PHE A 230 6.80 -1.63 20.21
CA PHE A 230 7.62 -0.95 21.22
C PHE A 230 9.11 -1.30 21.14
N GLY A 231 9.49 -2.30 20.36
CA GLY A 231 10.88 -2.63 20.07
C GLY A 231 11.55 -1.77 18.99
N GLY A 232 10.82 -0.79 18.41
CA GLY A 232 11.32 0.14 17.38
C GLY A 232 11.50 -0.50 16.01
N ILE A 233 11.96 0.32 15.05
CA ILE A 233 12.04 -0.07 13.63
C ILE A 233 12.91 -1.31 13.39
N LYS A 234 14.00 -1.50 14.13
CA LYS A 234 14.88 -2.67 13.98
C LYS A 234 14.16 -3.98 14.35
N LYS A 235 13.31 -3.95 15.38
CA LYS A 235 12.54 -5.13 15.79
C LYS A 235 11.40 -5.41 14.80
N VAL A 236 10.68 -4.37 14.38
CA VAL A 236 9.63 -4.50 13.34
C VAL A 236 10.25 -5.04 12.06
N SER A 237 11.38 -4.47 11.58
CA SER A 237 12.08 -4.95 10.39
C SER A 237 12.44 -6.43 10.48
N ARG A 238 12.95 -6.91 11.63
CA ARG A 238 13.28 -8.33 11.82
C ARG A 238 12.06 -9.24 11.67
N TRP A 239 10.89 -8.82 12.17
CA TRP A 239 9.65 -9.58 12.00
C TRP A 239 9.15 -9.56 10.55
N THR A 240 9.21 -8.40 9.90
CA THR A 240 8.82 -8.28 8.49
C THR A 240 9.77 -9.04 7.56
N ASP A 241 11.07 -9.07 7.85
CA ASP A 241 12.07 -9.84 7.09
C ASP A 241 11.77 -11.35 7.09
N MET A 242 11.15 -11.85 8.16
CA MET A 242 10.74 -13.25 8.28
C MET A 242 9.35 -13.49 7.63
N MET A 243 8.39 -12.62 7.93
CA MET A 243 6.97 -12.84 7.55
C MET A 243 6.71 -12.56 6.07
N VAL A 244 7.27 -11.47 5.53
CA VAL A 244 6.95 -11.02 4.16
C VAL A 244 7.34 -12.04 3.09
N PRO A 245 8.53 -12.64 3.08
CA PRO A 245 8.85 -13.67 2.10
C PRO A 245 7.94 -14.91 2.23
N VAL A 246 7.65 -15.33 3.46
CA VAL A 246 6.80 -16.51 3.72
C VAL A 246 5.38 -16.28 3.21
N MET A 247 4.76 -15.14 3.57
CA MET A 247 3.38 -14.85 3.16
C MET A 247 3.27 -14.65 1.64
N ALA A 248 4.26 -13.99 1.01
CA ALA A 248 4.25 -13.76 -0.43
C ALA A 248 4.44 -15.07 -1.21
N VAL A 249 5.41 -15.90 -0.82
CA VAL A 249 5.65 -17.19 -1.47
C VAL A 249 4.45 -18.11 -1.28
N LEU A 250 3.90 -18.20 -0.07
CA LEU A 250 2.72 -19.01 0.21
C LEU A 250 1.52 -18.59 -0.65
N TYR A 251 1.26 -17.28 -0.74
CA TYR A 251 0.17 -16.75 -1.57
C TYR A 251 0.38 -17.08 -3.05
N ILE A 252 1.59 -16.85 -3.57
CA ILE A 252 1.94 -17.16 -4.97
C ILE A 252 1.73 -18.66 -5.24
N LEU A 253 2.18 -19.55 -4.34
CA LEU A 253 2.03 -20.99 -4.52
C LEU A 253 0.58 -21.43 -4.52
N VAL A 254 -0.23 -20.94 -3.57
CA VAL A 254 -1.67 -21.27 -3.48
C VAL A 254 -2.39 -20.84 -4.75
N VAL A 255 -2.19 -19.59 -5.18
CA VAL A 255 -2.85 -19.09 -6.40
C VAL A 255 -2.32 -19.80 -7.65
N PHE A 256 -1.04 -20.14 -7.69
CA PHE A 256 -0.46 -20.89 -8.81
C PHE A 256 -1.07 -22.28 -8.95
N VAL A 257 -1.34 -22.96 -7.83
CA VAL A 257 -2.09 -24.24 -7.85
C VAL A 257 -3.49 -24.03 -8.41
N LEU A 258 -4.22 -22.99 -8.00
CA LEU A 258 -5.56 -22.68 -8.53
C LEU A 258 -5.52 -22.41 -10.04
N ILE A 259 -4.50 -21.69 -10.53
CA ILE A 259 -4.30 -21.45 -11.97
C ILE A 259 -4.04 -22.75 -12.71
N ILE A 260 -3.19 -23.65 -12.20
CA ILE A 260 -2.89 -24.93 -12.83
C ILE A 260 -4.15 -25.81 -12.91
N LEU A 261 -4.93 -25.89 -11.83
CA LEU A 261 -6.19 -26.64 -11.81
C LEU A 261 -7.22 -26.12 -12.82
N ASN A 262 -7.12 -24.83 -13.18
CA ASN A 262 -8.05 -24.16 -14.09
C ASN A 262 -7.33 -23.56 -15.32
N ILE A 263 -6.27 -24.23 -15.80
CA ILE A 263 -5.40 -23.71 -16.87
C ILE A 263 -6.16 -23.37 -18.16
N GLY A 264 -7.25 -24.08 -18.46
CA GLY A 264 -8.14 -23.81 -19.58
C GLY A 264 -8.83 -22.45 -19.55
N GLN A 265 -8.90 -21.79 -18.37
CA GLN A 265 -9.51 -20.47 -18.21
C GLN A 265 -8.54 -19.30 -18.44
N ILE A 266 -7.25 -19.57 -18.65
CA ILE A 266 -6.25 -18.51 -18.91
C ILE A 266 -6.61 -17.65 -20.14
N PRO A 267 -7.02 -18.21 -21.29
CA PRO A 267 -7.45 -17.38 -22.44
C PRO A 267 -8.63 -16.48 -22.10
N TYR A 268 -9.62 -16.99 -21.34
CA TYR A 268 -10.74 -16.21 -20.88
C TYR A 268 -10.31 -15.06 -19.96
N PHE A 269 -9.38 -15.29 -19.04
CA PHE A 269 -8.83 -14.23 -18.20
C PHE A 269 -8.31 -13.05 -19.05
N PHE A 270 -7.42 -13.29 -19.99
CA PHE A 270 -6.85 -12.23 -20.81
C PHE A 270 -7.90 -11.56 -21.72
N THR A 271 -8.78 -12.33 -22.36
CA THR A 271 -9.85 -11.76 -23.19
C THR A 271 -10.83 -10.90 -22.39
N SER A 272 -11.14 -11.29 -21.15
CA SER A 272 -12.01 -10.52 -20.26
C SER A 272 -11.34 -9.25 -19.75
N VAL A 273 -10.05 -9.31 -19.37
CA VAL A 273 -9.31 -8.14 -18.88
C VAL A 273 -9.12 -7.12 -20.00
N PHE A 274 -8.58 -7.52 -21.16
CA PHE A 274 -8.37 -6.60 -22.28
C PHE A 274 -9.69 -6.16 -22.91
N GLY A 275 -10.65 -7.08 -23.12
CA GLY A 275 -11.95 -6.74 -23.63
C GLY A 275 -12.72 -5.79 -22.73
N GLY A 276 -12.65 -5.98 -21.39
CA GLY A 276 -13.29 -5.09 -20.41
C GLY A 276 -12.64 -3.71 -20.35
N ALA A 277 -11.32 -3.61 -20.56
CA ALA A 277 -10.61 -2.34 -20.52
C ALA A 277 -10.91 -1.41 -21.70
N PHE A 278 -11.23 -1.96 -22.89
CA PHE A 278 -11.34 -1.20 -24.14
C PHE A 278 -12.70 -1.30 -24.84
N LYS A 279 -13.77 -1.75 -24.15
CA LYS A 279 -15.12 -1.77 -24.76
C LYS A 279 -15.56 -0.36 -25.17
N PRO A 280 -16.06 -0.14 -26.42
CA PRO A 280 -16.49 1.17 -26.88
C PRO A 280 -17.59 1.79 -26.01
N GLN A 281 -18.53 0.97 -25.51
CA GLN A 281 -19.57 1.42 -24.57
C GLN A 281 -18.99 1.93 -23.25
N ALA A 282 -17.84 1.42 -22.83
CA ALA A 282 -17.09 1.92 -21.69
C ALA A 282 -16.45 3.31 -21.98
N PHE A 283 -16.08 3.61 -23.22
CA PHE A 283 -15.47 4.90 -23.60
C PHE A 283 -16.50 6.05 -23.71
N PHE A 284 -17.72 5.75 -24.18
CA PHE A 284 -18.70 6.79 -24.51
C PHE A 284 -19.89 6.83 -23.55
N GLY A 285 -20.04 5.86 -22.64
CA GLY A 285 -21.24 5.68 -21.82
C GLY A 285 -21.08 5.90 -20.31
N GLY A 286 -20.04 6.59 -19.83
CA GLY A 286 -19.81 6.79 -18.38
C GLY A 286 -19.20 5.58 -17.65
N ALA A 287 -19.35 4.36 -18.20
CA ALA A 287 -18.81 3.13 -17.61
C ALA A 287 -17.29 3.05 -17.63
N MET A 288 -16.61 3.69 -18.59
CA MET A 288 -15.14 3.72 -18.64
C MET A 288 -14.52 4.54 -17.51
N GLY A 289 -15.16 5.66 -17.14
CA GLY A 289 -14.72 6.45 -15.99
C GLY A 289 -14.66 5.58 -14.73
N THR A 290 -15.65 4.73 -14.54
CA THR A 290 -15.71 3.80 -13.40
C THR A 290 -14.61 2.74 -13.47
N VAL A 291 -14.39 2.09 -14.62
CA VAL A 291 -13.35 1.05 -14.80
C VAL A 291 -11.97 1.62 -14.56
N LEU A 292 -11.66 2.76 -15.20
CA LEU A 292 -10.39 3.48 -15.03
C LEU A 292 -10.21 3.96 -13.58
N ALA A 293 -11.23 4.60 -13.00
CA ALA A 293 -11.16 5.12 -11.64
C ALA A 293 -10.95 4.02 -10.62
N GLN A 294 -11.69 2.91 -10.72
CA GLN A 294 -11.48 1.75 -9.84
C GLN A 294 -10.09 1.14 -10.01
N GLY A 295 -9.63 0.99 -11.24
CA GLY A 295 -8.27 0.47 -11.50
C GLY A 295 -7.19 1.35 -10.90
N VAL A 296 -7.23 2.66 -11.12
CA VAL A 296 -6.23 3.61 -10.58
C VAL A 296 -6.35 3.73 -9.05
N LYS A 297 -7.56 3.89 -8.51
CA LYS A 297 -7.82 4.00 -7.06
C LYS A 297 -7.31 2.76 -6.31
N ARG A 298 -7.68 1.56 -6.76
CA ARG A 298 -7.27 0.32 -6.11
C ARG A 298 -5.81 -0.06 -6.37
N GLY A 299 -5.28 0.30 -7.55
CA GLY A 299 -3.85 0.18 -7.83
C GLY A 299 -3.00 1.02 -6.88
N LEU A 300 -3.36 2.29 -6.68
CA LEU A 300 -2.69 3.17 -5.73
C LEU A 300 -2.78 2.66 -4.29
N MET A 301 -3.96 2.25 -3.85
CA MET A 301 -4.16 1.71 -2.50
C MET A 301 -3.33 0.46 -2.23
N SER A 302 -3.02 -0.30 -3.27
CA SER A 302 -2.16 -1.48 -3.17
C SER A 302 -0.68 -1.09 -3.14
N ASN A 303 -0.21 -0.35 -4.15
CA ASN A 303 1.22 -0.12 -4.35
C ASN A 303 1.77 1.14 -3.66
N GLU A 304 0.91 1.99 -3.11
CA GLU A 304 1.23 3.20 -2.34
C GLU A 304 2.09 4.26 -3.09
N ALA A 305 2.22 4.15 -4.42
CA ALA A 305 2.99 5.11 -5.21
C ALA A 305 2.30 6.48 -5.26
N GLY A 306 2.98 7.53 -4.87
CA GLY A 306 2.42 8.88 -4.76
C GLY A 306 1.94 9.26 -3.35
N GLN A 307 1.89 8.31 -2.42
CA GLN A 307 1.49 8.57 -1.03
C GLN A 307 2.65 9.03 -0.14
N GLY A 308 3.89 8.77 -0.53
CA GLY A 308 5.05 9.07 0.30
C GLY A 308 5.23 8.14 1.51
N THR A 309 4.43 7.10 1.64
CA THR A 309 4.40 6.17 2.79
C THR A 309 5.67 5.36 2.88
N ILE A 310 6.06 4.72 1.78
CA ILE A 310 7.26 3.89 1.68
C ILE A 310 8.56 4.67 1.86
N THR A 311 8.49 6.00 1.83
CA THR A 311 9.66 6.86 1.98
C THR A 311 10.32 6.72 3.35
N MET A 312 9.56 6.32 4.37
CA MET A 312 10.06 6.06 5.71
C MET A 312 11.02 4.86 5.72
N SER A 313 10.63 3.73 5.14
CA SER A 313 11.49 2.55 5.02
C SER A 313 12.69 2.80 4.12
N ALA A 314 12.46 3.49 2.99
CA ALA A 314 13.54 3.85 2.07
C ALA A 314 14.61 4.71 2.76
N ALA A 315 14.22 5.67 3.60
CA ALA A 315 15.16 6.51 4.35
C ALA A 315 15.95 5.72 5.40
N ALA A 316 15.31 4.71 6.04
CA ALA A 316 15.94 3.90 7.08
C ALA A 316 17.10 3.02 6.58
N ALA A 317 17.19 2.81 5.25
CA ALA A 317 18.23 1.99 4.65
C ALA A 317 19.59 2.67 4.62
N ASP A 318 20.66 1.90 4.90
CA ASP A 318 22.03 2.28 4.57
C ASP A 318 22.34 1.89 3.13
N ALA A 319 22.20 2.84 2.22
CA ALA A 319 22.48 2.69 0.80
C ALA A 319 23.84 3.29 0.43
N LYS A 320 24.45 2.81 -0.65
CA LYS A 320 25.67 3.40 -1.22
C LYS A 320 25.37 4.67 -2.01
N HIS A 321 24.17 4.75 -2.59
CA HIS A 321 23.68 5.88 -3.36
C HIS A 321 22.16 6.02 -3.21
N PRO A 322 21.59 7.24 -3.16
CA PRO A 322 20.15 7.43 -3.01
C PRO A 322 19.29 6.67 -4.04
N CYS A 323 19.77 6.57 -5.28
CA CYS A 323 19.05 5.89 -6.37
C CYS A 323 18.87 4.39 -6.16
N GLU A 324 19.66 3.72 -5.32
CA GLU A 324 19.47 2.30 -5.03
C GLU A 324 18.12 2.04 -4.40
N GLN A 325 17.72 2.86 -3.42
CA GLN A 325 16.41 2.75 -2.80
C GLN A 325 15.27 3.14 -3.75
N GLY A 326 15.52 4.09 -4.66
CA GLY A 326 14.57 4.41 -5.73
C GLY A 326 14.29 3.20 -6.63
N ILE A 327 15.33 2.48 -7.07
CA ILE A 327 15.19 1.28 -7.90
C ILE A 327 14.45 0.17 -7.13
N LEU A 328 14.76 -0.03 -5.86
CA LEU A 328 14.08 -1.01 -5.02
C LEU A 328 12.61 -0.64 -4.77
N ALA A 329 12.31 0.64 -4.54
CA ALA A 329 10.93 1.11 -4.39
C ALA A 329 10.09 0.88 -5.66
N SER A 330 10.69 1.14 -6.84
CA SER A 330 10.09 0.83 -8.14
C SER A 330 9.81 -0.67 -8.28
N LEU A 331 10.77 -1.53 -7.94
CA LEU A 331 10.59 -2.99 -7.98
C LEU A 331 9.51 -3.48 -7.00
N GLY A 332 9.36 -2.80 -5.85
CA GLY A 332 8.28 -3.09 -4.89
C GLY A 332 6.88 -2.86 -5.46
N VAL A 333 6.68 -1.78 -6.23
CA VAL A 333 5.41 -1.53 -6.96
C VAL A 333 5.13 -2.63 -7.98
N PHE A 334 6.17 -3.07 -8.71
CA PHE A 334 6.05 -4.19 -9.65
C PHE A 334 5.60 -5.47 -8.93
N LEU A 335 6.29 -5.85 -7.86
CA LEU A 335 5.95 -7.05 -7.09
C LEU A 335 4.52 -6.99 -6.56
N ASP A 336 4.12 -5.87 -6.00
CA ASP A 336 2.81 -5.68 -5.42
C ASP A 336 1.69 -5.81 -6.46
N THR A 337 1.70 -4.93 -7.46
CA THR A 337 0.54 -4.80 -8.35
C THR A 337 0.66 -5.70 -9.59
N ILE A 338 1.83 -5.75 -10.24
CA ILE A 338 1.97 -6.57 -11.46
C ILE A 338 2.01 -8.06 -11.12
N VAL A 339 2.56 -8.45 -9.96
CA VAL A 339 2.59 -9.87 -9.56
C VAL A 339 1.40 -10.21 -8.67
N ILE A 340 1.33 -9.69 -7.44
CA ILE A 340 0.36 -10.14 -6.42
C ILE A 340 -1.08 -9.80 -6.82
N CYS A 341 -1.37 -8.54 -7.25
CA CYS A 341 -2.74 -8.20 -7.66
C CYS A 341 -3.18 -8.94 -8.92
N THR A 342 -2.26 -9.24 -9.85
CA THR A 342 -2.59 -10.07 -11.02
C THR A 342 -2.99 -11.48 -10.62
N LEU A 343 -2.29 -12.09 -9.66
CA LEU A 343 -2.65 -13.40 -9.13
C LEU A 343 -4.04 -13.40 -8.51
N THR A 344 -4.38 -12.37 -7.72
CA THR A 344 -5.74 -12.19 -7.21
C THR A 344 -6.76 -12.05 -8.35
N GLY A 345 -6.42 -11.24 -9.36
CA GLY A 345 -7.25 -11.06 -10.54
C GLY A 345 -7.51 -12.37 -11.31
N PHE A 346 -6.51 -13.25 -11.41
CA PHE A 346 -6.70 -14.59 -11.99
C PHE A 346 -7.80 -15.36 -11.25
N VAL A 347 -7.73 -15.43 -9.92
CA VAL A 347 -8.72 -16.15 -9.12
C VAL A 347 -10.14 -15.61 -9.36
N VAL A 348 -10.30 -14.28 -9.26
CA VAL A 348 -11.64 -13.66 -9.35
C VAL A 348 -12.22 -13.76 -10.77
N VAL A 349 -11.41 -13.49 -11.80
CA VAL A 349 -11.89 -13.49 -13.18
C VAL A 349 -12.19 -14.89 -13.68
N MET A 350 -11.30 -15.86 -13.40
CA MET A 350 -11.46 -17.25 -13.84
C MET A 350 -12.63 -17.97 -13.16
N ALA A 351 -13.05 -17.55 -11.97
CA ALA A 351 -14.20 -18.09 -11.27
C ALA A 351 -15.55 -17.73 -11.89
N HIS A 352 -15.59 -16.74 -12.79
CA HIS A 352 -16.81 -16.25 -13.44
C HIS A 352 -17.90 -15.69 -12.50
N CYS A 353 -17.67 -15.60 -11.19
CA CYS A 353 -18.67 -15.14 -10.22
C CYS A 353 -19.13 -13.68 -10.45
N TRP A 354 -18.33 -12.89 -11.14
CA TRP A 354 -18.58 -11.48 -11.43
C TRP A 354 -19.57 -11.26 -12.60
N THR A 355 -20.02 -12.31 -13.29
CA THR A 355 -20.87 -12.25 -14.48
C THR A 355 -21.91 -13.36 -14.49
N GLY A 356 -23.01 -13.18 -15.23
CA GLY A 356 -24.08 -14.16 -15.37
C GLY A 356 -25.05 -14.20 -14.18
N GLU A 357 -25.82 -15.30 -14.11
CA GLU A 357 -26.74 -15.56 -13.00
C GLU A 357 -25.94 -15.70 -11.69
N GLY A 358 -26.34 -14.96 -10.65
CA GLY A 358 -25.63 -14.95 -9.35
C GLY A 358 -24.58 -13.85 -9.19
N ALA A 359 -24.25 -13.09 -10.24
CA ALA A 359 -23.29 -11.99 -10.14
C ALA A 359 -23.70 -10.91 -9.13
N GLU A 360 -25.00 -10.59 -9.05
CA GLU A 360 -25.53 -9.64 -8.07
C GLU A 360 -25.39 -10.17 -6.64
N ALA A 361 -25.71 -11.45 -6.41
CA ALA A 361 -25.54 -12.08 -5.10
C ALA A 361 -24.07 -12.12 -4.68
N TRP A 362 -23.16 -12.46 -5.59
CA TRP A 362 -21.73 -12.41 -5.33
C TRP A 362 -21.24 -10.97 -5.06
N ALA A 363 -21.73 -10.00 -5.83
CA ALA A 363 -21.39 -8.59 -5.62
C ALA A 363 -21.93 -8.02 -4.29
N ALA A 364 -22.98 -8.59 -3.74
CA ALA A 364 -23.53 -8.23 -2.43
C ALA A 364 -22.76 -8.81 -1.25
N LEU A 365 -21.91 -9.83 -1.46
CA LEU A 365 -21.09 -10.39 -0.39
C LEU A 365 -20.10 -9.34 0.15
N ASP A 366 -19.62 -9.53 1.38
CA ASP A 366 -18.48 -8.80 1.89
C ASP A 366 -17.20 -9.07 1.11
N LYS A 367 -16.20 -8.21 1.28
CA LYS A 367 -15.00 -8.19 0.43
C LYS A 367 -14.20 -9.49 0.46
N LEU A 368 -13.91 -10.05 1.65
CA LEU A 368 -13.18 -11.32 1.75
C LEU A 368 -14.03 -12.52 1.34
N PRO A 369 -15.29 -12.64 1.75
CA PRO A 369 -16.24 -13.63 1.22
C PRO A 369 -16.34 -13.68 -0.29
N LYS A 370 -16.35 -12.55 -1.00
CA LYS A 370 -16.30 -12.53 -2.48
C LYS A 370 -15.10 -13.30 -3.04
N PHE A 371 -13.93 -13.11 -2.43
CA PHE A 371 -12.71 -13.78 -2.87
C PHE A 371 -12.71 -15.26 -2.54
N THR A 372 -13.15 -15.64 -1.33
CA THR A 372 -13.23 -17.05 -0.93
C THR A 372 -14.29 -17.82 -1.71
N GLU A 373 -15.38 -17.19 -2.12
CA GLU A 373 -16.37 -17.79 -3.02
C GLU A 373 -15.76 -18.08 -4.40
N SER A 374 -14.96 -17.13 -4.93
CA SER A 374 -14.22 -17.37 -6.17
C SER A 374 -13.25 -18.56 -6.06
N ILE A 375 -12.62 -18.79 -4.90
CA ILE A 375 -11.78 -19.96 -4.65
C ILE A 375 -12.64 -21.24 -4.65
N ALA A 376 -13.83 -21.19 -4.03
CA ALA A 376 -14.72 -22.34 -3.94
C ALA A 376 -15.13 -22.86 -5.33
N VAL A 377 -15.39 -21.97 -6.28
CA VAL A 377 -15.70 -22.34 -7.66
C VAL A 377 -14.49 -22.97 -8.38
N LEU A 378 -13.27 -22.51 -8.09
CA LEU A 378 -12.05 -22.99 -8.75
C LEU A 378 -11.46 -24.27 -8.15
N THR A 379 -11.98 -24.74 -7.01
CA THR A 379 -11.43 -25.91 -6.29
C THR A 379 -12.31 -27.15 -6.44
N PRO A 380 -11.74 -28.30 -6.84
CA PRO A 380 -12.49 -29.54 -6.87
C PRO A 380 -12.67 -30.10 -5.45
N GLY A 381 -13.94 -30.27 -5.03
CA GLY A 381 -14.31 -30.91 -3.78
C GLY A 381 -14.09 -30.07 -2.51
N THR A 382 -14.81 -30.44 -1.46
CA THR A 382 -14.88 -29.69 -0.19
C THR A 382 -13.57 -29.62 0.57
N SER A 383 -12.77 -30.71 0.57
CA SER A 383 -11.50 -30.77 1.29
C SER A 383 -10.45 -29.82 0.68
N MET A 384 -10.32 -29.81 -0.66
CA MET A 384 -9.40 -28.92 -1.36
C MET A 384 -9.82 -27.45 -1.14
N ASN A 385 -11.12 -27.16 -1.24
CA ASN A 385 -11.65 -25.83 -0.96
C ASN A 385 -11.30 -25.36 0.47
N ALA A 386 -11.52 -26.21 1.47
CA ALA A 386 -11.19 -25.86 2.86
C ALA A 386 -9.70 -25.55 3.04
N ILE A 387 -8.80 -26.34 2.45
CA ILE A 387 -7.35 -26.12 2.51
C ILE A 387 -6.98 -24.81 1.82
N MET A 388 -7.44 -24.57 0.57
CA MET A 388 -7.10 -23.37 -0.17
C MET A 388 -7.64 -22.10 0.49
N THR A 389 -8.88 -22.16 0.97
CA THR A 389 -9.50 -21.03 1.71
C THR A 389 -8.77 -20.77 3.01
N PHE A 390 -8.36 -21.80 3.76
CA PHE A 390 -7.56 -21.64 4.98
C PHE A 390 -6.22 -20.96 4.69
N LEU A 391 -5.46 -21.44 3.70
CA LEU A 391 -4.15 -20.89 3.36
C LEU A 391 -4.24 -19.42 2.86
N VAL A 392 -5.26 -19.11 2.06
CA VAL A 392 -5.49 -17.73 1.62
C VAL A 392 -5.90 -16.83 2.78
N THR A 393 -6.77 -17.31 3.67
CA THR A 393 -7.18 -16.54 4.85
C THR A 393 -5.99 -16.31 5.80
N LEU A 394 -5.10 -17.29 5.93
CA LEU A 394 -3.84 -17.12 6.65
C LEU A 394 -2.96 -16.04 6.02
N CYS A 395 -2.76 -16.09 4.70
CA CYS A 395 -2.02 -15.04 3.98
C CYS A 395 -2.65 -13.67 4.18
N PHE A 396 -3.97 -13.56 4.07
CA PHE A 396 -4.72 -12.32 4.27
C PHE A 396 -4.53 -11.75 5.69
N GLY A 397 -4.59 -12.60 6.72
CA GLY A 397 -4.33 -12.22 8.10
C GLY A 397 -2.89 -11.75 8.32
N LEU A 398 -1.91 -12.45 7.72
CA LEU A 398 -0.50 -12.05 7.76
C LEU A 398 -0.27 -10.72 7.04
N PHE A 399 -0.89 -10.49 5.87
CA PHE A 399 -0.85 -9.24 5.14
C PHE A 399 -1.37 -8.08 6.00
N ALA A 400 -2.52 -8.25 6.65
CA ALA A 400 -3.10 -7.24 7.53
C ALA A 400 -2.20 -6.96 8.74
N PHE A 401 -1.63 -8.00 9.36
CA PHE A 401 -0.77 -7.88 10.52
C PHE A 401 0.55 -7.16 10.19
N THR A 402 1.18 -7.47 9.06
CA THR A 402 2.41 -6.78 8.64
C THR A 402 2.15 -5.32 8.28
N CYS A 403 1.03 -4.99 7.62
CA CYS A 403 0.60 -3.61 7.39
C CYS A 403 0.40 -2.85 8.71
N LEU A 404 -0.24 -3.47 9.69
CA LEU A 404 -0.47 -2.87 11.01
C LEU A 404 0.86 -2.52 11.70
N LEU A 405 1.83 -3.43 11.70
CA LEU A 405 3.16 -3.19 12.23
C LEU A 405 3.91 -2.07 11.49
N GLY A 406 3.83 -2.08 10.16
CA GLY A 406 4.45 -1.07 9.31
C GLY A 406 3.89 0.33 9.54
N MET A 407 2.57 0.48 9.61
CA MET A 407 1.90 1.75 9.86
C MET A 407 2.28 2.36 11.21
N ILE A 408 2.35 1.55 12.27
CA ILE A 408 2.79 1.99 13.60
C ILE A 408 4.25 2.46 13.54
N SER A 409 5.13 1.67 12.92
CA SER A 409 6.55 1.99 12.80
C SER A 409 6.81 3.27 11.99
N PHE A 410 6.07 3.46 10.89
CA PHE A 410 6.23 4.66 10.06
C PHE A 410 5.65 5.91 10.75
N SER A 411 4.59 5.77 11.54
CA SER A 411 4.07 6.85 12.40
C SER A 411 5.11 7.27 13.44
N GLU A 412 5.85 6.31 14.00
CA GLU A 412 6.99 6.57 14.88
C GLU A 412 8.08 7.39 14.19
N ILE A 413 8.47 7.00 12.96
CA ILE A 413 9.46 7.75 12.19
C ILE A 413 8.97 9.18 11.93
N ALA A 414 7.70 9.34 11.54
CA ALA A 414 7.11 10.66 11.34
C ALA A 414 7.12 11.51 12.63
N ALA A 415 6.82 10.91 13.79
CA ALA A 415 6.82 11.58 15.10
C ALA A 415 8.20 12.17 15.46
N ASN A 416 9.31 11.57 14.98
CA ASN A 416 10.65 12.11 15.18
C ASN A 416 10.87 13.51 14.58
N ARG A 417 10.04 13.90 13.61
CA ARG A 417 10.10 15.27 13.08
C ARG A 417 9.38 16.27 13.98
N ILE A 418 8.39 15.83 14.76
CA ILE A 418 7.69 16.65 15.75
C ILE A 418 8.62 16.85 16.96
N ARG A 419 9.04 15.73 17.57
CA ARG A 419 9.94 15.72 18.71
C ARG A 419 10.71 14.40 18.79
N LYS A 420 12.03 14.48 18.94
CA LYS A 420 12.94 13.30 18.93
C LYS A 420 13.03 12.61 20.31
N ASP A 421 12.09 12.80 21.22
CA ASP A 421 12.10 12.19 22.54
C ASP A 421 11.23 10.92 22.62
N ALA A 422 11.59 10.05 23.57
CA ALA A 422 10.88 8.80 23.78
C ALA A 422 9.41 9.00 24.19
N VAL A 423 9.08 10.11 24.82
CA VAL A 423 7.72 10.40 25.30
C VAL A 423 6.78 10.62 24.10
N CYS A 424 7.17 11.49 23.16
CA CYS A 424 6.37 11.75 21.95
C CYS A 424 6.19 10.47 21.14
N ILE A 425 7.25 9.69 20.95
CA ILE A 425 7.22 8.43 20.19
C ILE A 425 6.27 7.43 20.87
N ASN A 426 6.37 7.26 22.17
CA ASN A 426 5.51 6.31 22.89
C ASN A 426 4.04 6.75 22.90
N ILE A 427 3.75 8.04 22.96
CA ILE A 427 2.38 8.56 22.82
C ILE A 427 1.81 8.16 21.46
N VAL A 428 2.55 8.38 20.38
CA VAL A 428 2.10 8.00 19.04
C VAL A 428 1.89 6.49 18.92
N ARG A 429 2.79 5.65 19.48
CA ARG A 429 2.62 4.20 19.53
C ARG A 429 1.36 3.79 20.28
N CYS A 430 1.11 4.38 21.46
CA CYS A 430 -0.09 4.09 22.26
C CYS A 430 -1.37 4.48 21.53
N ILE A 431 -1.40 5.66 20.90
CA ILE A 431 -2.56 6.10 20.10
C ILE A 431 -2.79 5.13 18.93
N ALA A 432 -1.74 4.76 18.20
CA ALA A 432 -1.83 3.85 17.08
C ALA A 432 -2.35 2.45 17.50
N LEU A 433 -1.86 1.92 18.63
CA LEU A 433 -2.35 0.66 19.19
C LEU A 433 -3.82 0.76 19.63
N PHE A 434 -4.22 1.87 20.26
CA PHE A 434 -5.61 2.10 20.64
C PHE A 434 -6.53 2.12 19.41
N VAL A 435 -6.11 2.80 18.34
CA VAL A 435 -6.87 2.89 17.09
C VAL A 435 -6.92 1.52 16.37
N ALA A 436 -5.86 0.73 16.41
CA ALA A 436 -5.88 -0.64 15.90
C ALA A 436 -6.83 -1.54 16.72
N ALA A 437 -6.82 -1.41 18.05
CA ALA A 437 -7.76 -2.12 18.94
C ALA A 437 -9.21 -1.71 18.68
N PHE A 438 -9.46 -0.43 18.36
CA PHE A 438 -10.78 0.03 17.94
C PHE A 438 -11.28 -0.73 16.70
N GLY A 439 -10.43 -0.99 15.69
CA GLY A 439 -10.79 -1.80 14.52
C GLY A 439 -11.19 -3.24 14.91
N ILE A 440 -10.49 -3.84 15.87
CA ILE A 440 -10.85 -5.16 16.41
C ILE A 440 -12.22 -5.10 17.11
N LEU A 441 -12.47 -4.07 17.92
CA LEU A 441 -13.77 -3.87 18.56
C LEU A 441 -14.89 -3.65 17.56
N CYS A 442 -14.63 -2.99 16.44
CA CYS A 442 -15.61 -2.86 15.35
C CYS A 442 -16.01 -4.23 14.77
N ASN A 443 -15.08 -5.17 14.63
CA ASN A 443 -15.38 -6.53 14.22
C ASN A 443 -16.28 -7.24 15.25
N LEU A 444 -15.89 -7.18 16.53
CA LEU A 444 -16.66 -7.77 17.65
C LEU A 444 -18.09 -7.20 17.77
N ALA A 445 -18.29 -5.98 17.31
CA ALA A 445 -19.57 -5.31 17.29
C ALA A 445 -20.42 -5.61 16.05
N GLY A 446 -19.92 -6.41 15.12
CA GLY A 446 -20.60 -6.73 13.87
C GLY A 446 -20.71 -5.54 12.89
N LEU A 447 -19.80 -4.54 12.99
CA LEU A 447 -19.75 -3.44 12.04
C LEU A 447 -19.21 -3.90 10.69
N GLU A 448 -19.65 -3.23 9.62
CA GLU A 448 -19.18 -3.53 8.27
C GLU A 448 -17.77 -2.97 8.01
N LEU A 449 -16.92 -3.78 7.37
CA LEU A 449 -15.58 -3.36 6.95
C LEU A 449 -15.61 -2.21 5.93
N GLY A 450 -16.71 -2.07 5.18
CA GLY A 450 -16.88 -1.04 4.16
C GLY A 450 -16.61 0.38 4.67
N ASN A 451 -17.14 0.71 5.83
CA ASN A 451 -16.99 2.04 6.45
C ASN A 451 -15.55 2.29 6.89
N LEU A 452 -14.88 1.32 7.52
CA LEU A 452 -13.47 1.42 7.90
C LEU A 452 -12.57 1.58 6.67
N TRP A 453 -12.95 0.95 5.57
CA TRP A 453 -12.23 1.06 4.30
C TRP A 453 -12.36 2.43 3.65
N ALA A 454 -13.54 3.05 3.73
CA ALA A 454 -13.75 4.43 3.27
C ALA A 454 -12.91 5.44 4.07
N PHE A 455 -12.71 5.19 5.36
CA PHE A 455 -11.83 5.98 6.19
C PHE A 455 -10.37 5.88 5.73
N SER A 456 -9.92 4.67 5.37
CA SER A 456 -8.61 4.47 4.75
C SER A 456 -8.50 5.18 3.39
N ASP A 457 -9.54 5.12 2.54
CA ASP A 457 -9.58 5.81 1.25
C ASP A 457 -9.41 7.33 1.41
N LEU A 458 -10.04 7.92 2.42
CA LEU A 458 -9.87 9.35 2.75
C LEU A 458 -8.42 9.69 3.12
N GLY A 459 -7.81 8.91 4.01
CA GLY A 459 -6.40 9.10 4.38
C GLY A 459 -5.46 9.02 3.18
N ASN A 460 -5.69 8.04 2.32
CA ASN A 460 -4.89 7.82 1.11
C ASN A 460 -4.92 9.00 0.14
N ILE A 461 -6.11 9.54 -0.17
CA ILE A 461 -6.21 10.64 -1.14
C ILE A 461 -5.67 11.96 -0.58
N LEU A 462 -5.87 12.20 0.71
CA LEU A 462 -5.34 13.40 1.35
C LEU A 462 -3.82 13.44 1.28
N ILE A 463 -3.13 12.36 1.64
CA ILE A 463 -1.67 12.35 1.62
C ILE A 463 -1.10 12.48 0.20
N VAL A 464 -1.77 11.93 -0.82
CA VAL A 464 -1.39 12.07 -2.24
C VAL A 464 -1.39 13.52 -2.67
N TYR A 465 -2.43 14.27 -2.35
CA TYR A 465 -2.55 15.68 -2.75
C TYR A 465 -1.49 16.59 -2.14
N PHE A 466 -0.91 16.20 -1.01
CA PHE A 466 0.23 16.90 -0.44
C PHE A 466 1.57 16.37 -0.96
N ASN A 467 1.73 15.06 -1.07
CA ASN A 467 3.01 14.46 -1.38
C ASN A 467 3.43 14.67 -2.85
N VAL A 468 2.54 14.42 -3.81
CA VAL A 468 2.91 14.50 -5.25
C VAL A 468 3.41 15.91 -5.65
N PRO A 469 2.77 17.03 -5.25
CA PRO A 469 3.34 18.37 -5.48
C PRO A 469 4.74 18.56 -4.88
N ILE A 470 4.98 18.04 -3.66
CA ILE A 470 6.30 18.12 -3.03
C ILE A 470 7.36 17.33 -3.83
N VAL A 471 6.98 16.17 -4.36
CA VAL A 471 7.86 15.38 -5.24
C VAL A 471 8.21 16.17 -6.51
N PHE A 472 7.29 16.94 -7.09
CA PHE A 472 7.59 17.83 -8.22
C PHE A 472 8.57 18.94 -7.84
N VAL A 473 8.43 19.55 -6.67
CA VAL A 473 9.39 20.54 -6.15
C VAL A 473 10.79 19.94 -6.03
N GLY A 474 10.89 18.70 -5.55
CA GLY A 474 12.15 17.95 -5.40
C GLY A 474 12.69 17.31 -6.69
N ALA A 475 11.95 17.35 -7.79
CA ALA A 475 12.26 16.59 -9.01
C ALA A 475 13.66 16.89 -9.57
N LYS A 476 14.10 18.16 -9.55
CA LYS A 476 15.45 18.54 -10.02
C LYS A 476 16.56 17.85 -9.24
N CYS A 477 16.39 17.66 -7.92
CA CYS A 477 17.37 16.94 -7.09
C CYS A 477 17.46 15.47 -7.52
N VAL A 478 16.32 14.83 -7.74
CA VAL A 478 16.26 13.42 -8.18
C VAL A 478 16.87 13.25 -9.57
N PHE A 479 16.55 14.13 -10.53
CA PHE A 479 17.12 14.04 -11.88
C PHE A 479 18.64 14.18 -11.87
N LYS A 480 19.20 15.10 -11.07
CA LYS A 480 20.65 15.25 -10.90
C LYS A 480 21.27 14.02 -10.24
N ALA A 481 20.68 13.50 -9.15
CA ALA A 481 21.12 12.29 -8.50
C ALA A 481 21.10 11.07 -9.45
N THR A 482 20.03 10.94 -10.26
CA THR A 482 19.90 9.88 -11.25
C THR A 482 20.96 9.99 -12.35
N LYS A 483 21.24 11.22 -12.83
CA LYS A 483 22.29 11.46 -13.81
C LYS A 483 23.68 11.09 -13.25
N HIS A 484 23.96 11.43 -12.00
CA HIS A 484 25.18 11.08 -11.31
C HIS A 484 25.30 9.54 -11.18
N TYR A 485 24.26 8.88 -10.73
CA TYR A 485 24.23 7.42 -10.58
C TYR A 485 24.43 6.67 -11.92
N LYS A 486 23.89 7.20 -13.02
CA LYS A 486 24.05 6.61 -14.36
C LYS A 486 25.47 6.73 -14.91
N LYS A 487 26.26 7.72 -14.49
CA LYS A 487 27.67 7.85 -14.90
C LYS A 487 28.52 6.67 -14.40
N ASN A 488 28.18 6.14 -13.21
CA ASN A 488 28.82 4.97 -12.59
C ASN A 488 30.37 5.09 -12.51
N ASP A 489 30.87 6.31 -12.27
CA ASP A 489 32.29 6.67 -12.23
C ASP A 489 32.94 6.48 -10.85
N GLY A 490 32.20 5.90 -9.89
CA GLY A 490 32.67 5.62 -8.54
C GLY A 490 32.73 6.85 -7.62
N THR A 491 32.34 8.05 -8.12
CA THR A 491 32.32 9.26 -7.30
C THR A 491 31.27 9.15 -6.19
N PRO A 492 31.59 9.53 -4.93
CA PRO A 492 30.64 9.52 -3.82
C PRO A 492 29.51 10.53 -4.06
N PHE A 493 28.30 10.20 -3.61
CA PHE A 493 27.19 11.15 -3.62
C PHE A 493 27.31 12.12 -2.45
N ASP A 494 27.11 13.41 -2.71
CA ASP A 494 27.06 14.49 -1.73
C ASP A 494 26.09 15.61 -2.13
N SER A 495 25.97 16.66 -1.32
CA SER A 495 25.11 17.83 -1.55
C SER A 495 25.39 18.54 -2.88
N SER A 496 26.65 18.58 -3.32
CA SER A 496 27.04 19.31 -4.56
C SER A 496 26.42 18.68 -5.80
N VAL A 497 26.25 17.35 -5.81
CA VAL A 497 25.61 16.60 -6.91
C VAL A 497 24.23 17.16 -7.22
N VAL A 498 23.45 17.48 -6.19
CA VAL A 498 22.08 17.99 -6.35
C VAL A 498 22.02 19.53 -6.34
N GLY A 499 23.13 20.19 -6.04
CA GLY A 499 23.23 21.66 -5.94
C GLY A 499 22.52 22.18 -4.69
N ARG A 500 22.70 21.50 -3.57
CA ARG A 500 22.19 21.85 -2.25
C ARG A 500 23.34 21.81 -1.23
N ASN A 501 23.07 22.24 -0.01
CA ASN A 501 24.02 22.26 1.12
C ASN A 501 23.43 21.67 2.40
N ASP A 502 22.33 20.91 2.27
CA ASP A 502 21.54 20.41 3.40
C ASP A 502 21.30 18.89 3.35
N CYS A 503 22.12 18.16 2.57
CA CYS A 503 22.15 16.70 2.53
C CYS A 503 23.14 16.15 3.58
N VAL A 504 22.97 16.56 4.84
CA VAL A 504 23.92 16.43 5.94
C VAL A 504 24.55 15.04 6.05
N TYR A 505 23.73 13.98 6.04
CA TYR A 505 24.24 12.61 6.13
C TYR A 505 25.25 12.26 5.03
N TRP A 506 24.99 12.68 3.79
CA TRP A 506 25.82 12.32 2.65
C TRP A 506 27.13 13.10 2.62
N ASP A 507 27.12 14.35 3.13
CA ASP A 507 28.31 15.18 3.26
C ASP A 507 29.21 14.65 4.38
N GLU A 508 28.66 14.25 5.53
CA GLU A 508 29.39 13.58 6.63
C GLU A 508 30.00 12.24 6.17
N LYS A 509 29.26 11.43 5.41
CA LYS A 509 29.73 10.14 4.89
C LYS A 509 30.91 10.31 3.92
N LYS A 510 30.91 11.37 3.11
CA LYS A 510 32.03 11.68 2.21
C LYS A 510 33.28 12.12 2.98
N GLY A 511 33.13 12.89 4.05
CA GLY A 511 34.26 13.36 4.88
C GLY A 511 34.90 12.26 5.73
N ALA A 512 34.24 11.09 5.84
CA ALA A 512 34.75 9.92 6.58
C ALA A 512 35.54 8.92 5.69
N HIS A 513 35.59 9.16 4.39
CA HIS A 513 36.39 8.41 3.40
C HIS A 513 37.53 9.29 2.88
#